data_599032228954d2cf7a13e0b296a15676
#
_entry.id   599032228954d2cf7a13e0b296a15676
#
_cell.length_a   1.000
_cell.length_b   1.000
_cell.length_c   1.000
_cell.angle_alpha   90.00
_cell.angle_beta   90.00
_cell.angle_gamma   90.00
#
_symmetry.space_group_name_H-M   'P 1'
#
loop_
_entity.id
_entity.type
_entity.pdbx_description
1 polymer ?
#
loop_
_entity_poly.entity_id
_entity_poly.type
_entity_poly.pdbx_seq_one_letter_code
_entity_poly.pdbx_strand_id
1 'polypeptide(L)'
;GYGPDTVSGSFSVAKTIVSIMVGIAIDEGKIKSVDQKVSDFLPEFSDGMKADLTIRHLLTMTAGFDWTESYASAWAPITKAYYGNDLRKMVEQLSMEVKPGTLHKYQSINHVVLAMILEKVTGKTLSEYTSEKLWKPLGATHDALWSLDSKDGLEKAYCCFNSNARDFSRIGSLY
;
A
#
# COMPACT_ATOMS: atom_id res chain seq x y z
N GLY A 1 -25.19 -13.83 13.31
CA GLY A 1 -23.81 -14.35 13.35
C GLY A 1 -23.13 -14.14 12.00
N TYR A 2 -21.81 -14.18 11.98
CA TYR A 2 -21.05 -14.08 10.74
C TYR A 2 -21.14 -15.41 9.98
N GLY A 3 -21.46 -15.35 8.68
CA GLY A 3 -21.46 -16.49 7.77
C GLY A 3 -20.21 -16.49 6.87
N PRO A 4 -20.01 -17.56 6.08
CA PRO A 4 -18.84 -17.70 5.20
C PRO A 4 -18.72 -16.60 4.14
N ASP A 5 -19.83 -15.99 3.77
CA ASP A 5 -19.93 -14.97 2.73
C ASP A 5 -20.06 -13.53 3.32
N THR A 6 -19.93 -13.42 4.65
CA THR A 6 -19.97 -12.11 5.31
C THR A 6 -18.75 -11.29 4.91
N VAL A 7 -18.99 -10.11 4.34
CA VAL A 7 -17.92 -9.17 4.00
C VAL A 7 -17.35 -8.57 5.27
N SER A 8 -16.03 -8.59 5.39
CA SER A 8 -15.27 -8.01 6.50
C SER A 8 -14.04 -7.26 5.98
N GLY A 9 -13.59 -6.28 6.77
CA GLY A 9 -12.38 -5.53 6.43
C GLY A 9 -11.12 -6.34 6.73
N SER A 10 -10.14 -6.26 5.83
CA SER A 10 -8.85 -6.94 5.97
C SER A 10 -7.92 -6.28 6.97
N PHE A 11 -8.20 -5.02 7.36
CA PHE A 11 -7.22 -4.20 8.07
C PHE A 11 -5.84 -4.30 7.39
N SER A 12 -4.79 -4.49 8.16
CA SER A 12 -3.41 -4.50 7.66
C SER A 12 -3.05 -5.68 6.74
N VAL A 13 -3.92 -6.69 6.58
CA VAL A 13 -3.73 -7.73 5.56
C VAL A 13 -3.73 -7.14 4.14
N ALA A 14 -4.36 -5.99 3.92
CA ALA A 14 -4.24 -5.25 2.67
C ALA A 14 -2.79 -4.97 2.26
N LYS A 15 -1.88 -4.80 3.21
CA LYS A 15 -0.45 -4.61 2.96
C LYS A 15 0.20 -5.83 2.29
N THR A 16 -0.24 -7.03 2.65
CA THR A 16 0.21 -8.26 1.99
C THR A 16 -0.22 -8.27 0.51
N ILE A 17 -1.45 -7.85 0.22
CA ILE A 17 -1.92 -7.73 -1.16
C ILE A 17 -1.04 -6.76 -1.94
N VAL A 18 -0.77 -5.58 -1.41
CA VAL A 18 0.10 -4.59 -2.07
C VAL A 18 1.50 -5.15 -2.31
N SER A 19 2.06 -5.89 -1.33
CA SER A 19 3.38 -6.53 -1.47
C SER A 19 3.40 -7.57 -2.60
N ILE A 20 2.34 -8.38 -2.73
CA ILE A 20 2.18 -9.32 -3.85
C ILE A 20 2.13 -8.56 -5.17
N MET A 21 1.38 -7.45 -5.24
CA MET A 21 1.26 -6.65 -6.46
C MET A 21 2.61 -6.04 -6.88
N VAL A 22 3.45 -5.64 -5.92
CA VAL A 22 4.85 -5.22 -6.21
C VAL A 22 5.64 -6.38 -6.80
N GLY A 23 5.52 -7.58 -6.24
CA GLY A 23 6.17 -8.80 -6.78
C GLY A 23 5.75 -9.07 -8.22
N ILE A 24 4.45 -9.03 -8.51
CA ILE A 24 3.91 -9.20 -9.87
C ILE A 24 4.44 -8.11 -10.82
N ALA A 25 4.50 -6.85 -10.38
CA ALA A 25 5.02 -5.76 -11.19
C ALA A 25 6.52 -5.92 -11.51
N ILE A 26 7.29 -6.55 -10.62
CA ILE A 26 8.69 -6.92 -10.88
C ILE A 26 8.75 -8.06 -11.90
N ASP A 27 7.94 -9.10 -11.75
CA ASP A 27 7.89 -10.23 -12.68
C ASP A 27 7.46 -9.80 -14.09
N GLU A 28 6.56 -8.83 -14.20
CA GLU A 28 6.17 -8.20 -15.46
C GLU A 28 7.22 -7.23 -16.03
N GLY A 29 8.34 -7.00 -15.35
CA GLY A 29 9.38 -6.07 -15.78
C GLY A 29 9.00 -4.58 -15.68
N LYS A 30 7.89 -4.23 -15.01
CA LYS A 30 7.44 -2.85 -14.79
C LYS A 30 8.26 -2.14 -13.69
N ILE A 31 8.75 -2.92 -12.75
CA ILE A 31 9.71 -2.53 -11.71
C ILE A 31 10.94 -3.41 -11.90
N LYS A 32 12.14 -2.83 -11.87
CA LYS A 32 13.38 -3.58 -12.13
C LYS A 32 13.75 -4.51 -10.97
N SER A 33 13.61 -4.03 -9.75
CA SER A 33 13.88 -4.79 -8.51
C SER A 33 13.36 -4.03 -7.30
N VAL A 34 13.36 -4.67 -6.14
CA VAL A 34 13.05 -4.00 -4.86
C VAL A 34 14.09 -2.94 -4.47
N ASP A 35 15.28 -2.96 -5.06
CA ASP A 35 16.34 -1.98 -4.80
C ASP A 35 16.24 -0.74 -5.69
N GLN A 36 15.25 -0.69 -6.59
CA GLN A 36 14.98 0.48 -7.40
C GLN A 36 14.52 1.65 -6.51
N LYS A 37 15.03 2.83 -6.82
CA LYS A 37 14.74 4.04 -6.05
C LYS A 37 13.29 4.49 -6.24
N VAL A 38 12.68 4.98 -5.17
CA VAL A 38 11.32 5.55 -5.21
C VAL A 38 11.28 6.79 -6.10
N SER A 39 12.36 7.57 -6.12
CA SER A 39 12.51 8.76 -6.95
C SER A 39 12.47 8.48 -8.47
N ASP A 40 12.72 7.24 -8.91
CA ASP A 40 12.57 6.86 -10.32
C ASP A 40 11.10 6.93 -10.78
N PHE A 41 10.17 6.85 -9.86
CA PHE A 41 8.72 6.85 -10.11
C PHE A 41 8.04 8.12 -9.62
N LEU A 42 8.46 8.62 -8.47
CA LEU A 42 7.87 9.73 -7.73
C LEU A 42 8.94 10.80 -7.51
N PRO A 43 9.01 11.84 -8.37
CA PRO A 43 10.08 12.85 -8.34
C PRO A 43 10.19 13.61 -7.01
N GLU A 44 9.11 13.73 -6.24
CA GLU A 44 9.09 14.35 -4.91
C GLU A 44 9.97 13.62 -3.88
N PHE A 45 10.51 12.46 -4.23
CA PHE A 45 11.47 11.70 -3.43
C PHE A 45 12.93 11.87 -3.88
N SER A 46 13.24 12.83 -4.74
CA SER A 46 14.59 13.01 -5.29
C SER A 46 15.56 13.76 -4.39
N ASP A 47 15.08 14.44 -3.33
CA ASP A 47 15.90 15.33 -2.52
C ASP A 47 16.23 14.80 -1.12
N GLY A 48 17.38 15.21 -0.60
CA GLY A 48 17.81 14.91 0.76
C GLY A 48 17.87 13.42 1.07
N MET A 49 17.44 13.02 2.26
CA MET A 49 17.39 11.61 2.67
C MET A 49 16.40 10.78 1.88
N LYS A 50 15.36 11.38 1.27
CA LYS A 50 14.39 10.68 0.43
C LYS A 50 15.04 10.08 -0.82
N ALA A 51 16.12 10.68 -1.34
CA ALA A 51 16.83 10.22 -2.53
C ALA A 51 17.44 8.83 -2.40
N ASP A 52 17.62 8.34 -1.17
CA ASP A 52 18.13 6.99 -0.88
C ASP A 52 17.03 5.96 -0.63
N LEU A 53 15.75 6.39 -0.67
CA LEU A 53 14.62 5.51 -0.44
C LEU A 53 14.43 4.53 -1.61
N THR A 54 14.31 3.25 -1.29
CA THR A 54 14.03 2.18 -2.26
C THR A 54 12.70 1.50 -1.95
N ILE A 55 12.17 0.74 -2.91
CA ILE A 55 11.00 -0.11 -2.71
C ILE A 55 11.23 -1.09 -1.56
N ARG A 56 12.45 -1.64 -1.40
CA ARG A 56 12.83 -2.51 -0.28
C ARG A 56 12.56 -1.84 1.05
N HIS A 57 12.96 -0.60 1.25
CA HIS A 57 12.77 0.13 2.50
C HIS A 57 11.28 0.30 2.85
N LEU A 58 10.43 0.51 1.85
CA LEU A 58 8.98 0.57 2.03
C LEU A 58 8.40 -0.79 2.47
N LEU A 59 8.77 -1.87 1.75
CA LEU A 59 8.30 -3.24 2.02
C LEU A 59 8.76 -3.76 3.38
N THR A 60 9.97 -3.40 3.81
CA THR A 60 10.55 -3.87 5.09
C THR A 60 10.29 -2.94 6.27
N MET A 61 9.44 -1.91 6.10
CA MET A 61 9.12 -0.93 7.14
C MET A 61 10.36 -0.21 7.70
N THR A 62 11.33 0.08 6.84
CA THR A 62 12.57 0.79 7.17
C THR A 62 12.72 2.10 6.40
N ALA A 63 11.62 2.69 5.96
CA ALA A 63 11.63 3.90 5.15
C ALA A 63 12.23 5.11 5.88
N GLY A 64 12.04 5.22 7.19
CA GLY A 64 12.58 6.31 8.00
C GLY A 64 11.75 7.59 7.98
N PHE A 65 10.47 7.53 7.61
CA PHE A 65 9.58 8.69 7.63
C PHE A 65 9.31 9.18 9.07
N ASP A 66 9.16 10.49 9.22
CA ASP A 66 8.58 11.12 10.41
C ASP A 66 7.06 10.87 10.39
N TRP A 67 6.69 9.70 10.87
CA TRP A 67 5.32 9.20 10.86
C TRP A 67 4.98 8.50 12.16
N THR A 68 3.86 8.86 12.76
CA THR A 68 3.35 8.24 13.98
C THR A 68 2.13 7.37 13.67
N GLU A 69 2.20 6.10 14.05
CA GLU A 69 1.13 5.11 13.93
C GLU A 69 0.23 5.07 15.18
N SER A 70 0.11 6.18 15.90
CA SER A 70 -0.72 6.27 17.10
C SER A 70 -2.16 6.59 16.77
N TYR A 71 -3.07 5.72 17.13
CA TYR A 71 -4.51 5.92 16.99
C TYR A 71 -5.16 6.66 18.17
N ALA A 72 -4.38 7.05 19.17
CA ALA A 72 -4.86 7.73 20.38
C ALA A 72 -5.14 9.22 20.17
N SER A 73 -4.75 9.80 19.05
CA SER A 73 -4.92 11.22 18.75
C SER A 73 -5.59 11.42 17.39
N ALA A 74 -6.62 12.27 17.36
CA ALA A 74 -7.26 12.70 16.12
C ALA A 74 -6.30 13.48 15.18
N TRP A 75 -5.22 14.01 15.73
CA TRP A 75 -4.21 14.79 15.00
C TRP A 75 -3.06 13.93 14.48
N ALA A 76 -2.98 12.67 14.88
CA ALA A 76 -1.92 11.78 14.41
C ALA A 76 -2.02 11.58 12.89
N PRO A 77 -0.88 11.47 12.19
CA PRO A 77 -0.85 11.27 10.74
C PRO A 77 -1.69 10.09 10.27
N ILE A 78 -1.64 8.96 10.98
CA ILE A 78 -2.45 7.78 10.63
C ILE A 78 -3.96 8.05 10.74
N THR A 79 -4.40 8.79 11.77
CA THR A 79 -5.82 9.15 11.91
C THR A 79 -6.27 10.06 10.77
N LYS A 80 -5.42 11.02 10.39
CA LYS A 80 -5.66 11.88 9.23
C LYS A 80 -5.72 11.06 7.93
N ALA A 81 -4.90 10.02 7.77
CA ALA A 81 -4.97 9.13 6.61
C ALA A 81 -6.29 8.35 6.56
N TYR A 82 -6.82 7.89 7.71
CA TYR A 82 -8.10 7.16 7.77
C TYR A 82 -9.31 8.03 7.44
N TYR A 83 -9.33 9.26 7.90
CA TYR A 83 -10.51 10.14 7.81
C TYR A 83 -10.33 11.32 6.85
N GLY A 84 -9.11 11.54 6.37
CA GLY A 84 -8.81 12.55 5.36
C GLY A 84 -9.18 12.09 3.94
N ASN A 85 -9.05 13.00 3.01
CA ASN A 85 -9.50 12.84 1.63
C ASN A 85 -8.42 13.15 0.58
N ASP A 86 -7.14 13.18 0.98
CA ASP A 86 -6.04 13.49 0.07
C ASP A 86 -4.73 12.78 0.52
N LEU A 87 -4.65 11.49 0.24
CA LEU A 87 -3.47 10.69 0.56
C LEU A 87 -2.26 11.08 -0.29
N ARG A 88 -2.47 11.54 -1.53
CA ARG A 88 -1.36 12.00 -2.40
C ARG A 88 -0.65 13.18 -1.78
N LYS A 89 -1.39 14.19 -1.36
CA LYS A 89 -0.84 15.35 -0.67
C LYS A 89 -0.12 14.98 0.63
N MET A 90 -0.64 14.01 1.37
CA MET A 90 0.05 13.50 2.57
C MET A 90 1.39 12.87 2.22
N VAL A 91 1.49 12.13 1.12
CA VAL A 91 2.75 11.53 0.65
C VAL A 91 3.74 12.61 0.20
N GLU A 92 3.31 13.61 -0.55
CA GLU A 92 4.15 14.74 -0.98
C GLU A 92 4.77 15.49 0.21
N GLN A 93 4.01 15.61 1.31
CA GLN A 93 4.41 16.33 2.52
C GLN A 93 5.22 15.48 3.51
N LEU A 94 5.50 14.20 3.21
CA LEU A 94 6.29 13.36 4.09
C LEU A 94 7.68 13.96 4.34
N SER A 95 8.08 13.99 5.61
CA SER A 95 9.43 14.29 6.04
C SER A 95 10.15 13.03 6.51
N MET A 96 11.47 13.12 6.64
CA MET A 96 12.31 12.02 7.12
C MET A 96 12.72 12.25 8.56
N GLU A 97 12.57 11.23 9.40
CA GLU A 97 13.08 11.21 10.79
C GLU A 97 14.52 10.69 10.82
N VAL A 98 14.79 9.64 10.05
CA VAL A 98 16.10 8.99 9.94
C VAL A 98 16.37 8.54 8.50
N LYS A 99 17.62 8.19 8.20
CA LYS A 99 17.99 7.63 6.88
C LYS A 99 17.26 6.31 6.63
N PRO A 100 16.81 6.06 5.39
CA PRO A 100 16.27 4.75 5.00
C PRO A 100 17.21 3.60 5.37
N GLY A 101 16.63 2.49 5.83
CA GLY A 101 17.35 1.28 6.20
C GLY A 101 17.96 1.28 7.62
N THR A 102 17.85 2.37 8.38
CA THR A 102 18.50 2.47 9.71
C THR A 102 17.62 2.07 10.88
N LEU A 103 16.29 2.21 10.75
CA LEU A 103 15.32 1.93 11.79
C LEU A 103 14.12 1.18 11.23
N HIS A 104 13.77 0.05 11.85
CA HIS A 104 12.48 -0.60 11.59
C HIS A 104 11.39 0.09 12.42
N LYS A 105 10.39 0.65 11.72
CA LYS A 105 9.24 1.30 12.34
C LYS A 105 8.01 1.02 11.49
N TYR A 106 7.01 0.36 12.09
CA TYR A 106 5.76 0.08 11.38
C TYR A 106 5.06 1.37 11.00
N GLN A 107 4.85 1.59 9.70
CA GLN A 107 4.29 2.81 9.15
C GLN A 107 3.36 2.49 7.97
N SER A 108 2.06 2.73 8.16
CA SER A 108 1.04 2.45 7.15
C SER A 108 1.26 3.23 5.86
N ILE A 109 1.82 4.42 5.94
CA ILE A 109 2.05 5.30 4.78
C ILE A 109 2.98 4.68 3.73
N ASN A 110 3.86 3.74 4.11
CA ASN A 110 4.73 3.04 3.18
C ASN A 110 3.94 2.37 2.05
N HIS A 111 2.77 1.81 2.37
CA HIS A 111 1.94 1.11 1.39
C HIS A 111 1.12 2.07 0.51
N VAL A 112 0.89 3.29 0.95
CA VAL A 112 0.34 4.34 0.09
C VAL A 112 1.36 4.73 -0.98
N VAL A 113 2.63 4.91 -0.59
CA VAL A 113 3.72 5.18 -1.53
C VAL A 113 3.87 4.04 -2.54
N LEU A 114 3.81 2.76 -2.09
CA LEU A 114 3.85 1.60 -2.99
C LEU A 114 2.66 1.58 -3.96
N ALA A 115 1.45 1.93 -3.50
CA ALA A 115 0.27 2.02 -4.35
C ALA A 115 0.44 3.09 -5.45
N MET A 116 0.97 4.25 -5.11
CA MET A 116 1.27 5.31 -6.08
C MET A 116 2.30 4.86 -7.12
N ILE A 117 3.33 4.11 -6.71
CA ILE A 117 4.30 3.52 -7.64
C ILE A 117 3.61 2.53 -8.58
N LEU A 118 2.80 1.60 -8.04
CA LEU A 118 2.06 0.63 -8.83
C LEU A 118 1.14 1.30 -9.85
N GLU A 119 0.39 2.31 -9.44
CA GLU A 119 -0.44 3.10 -10.36
C GLU A 119 0.40 3.74 -11.48
N LYS A 120 1.54 4.32 -11.12
CA LYS A 120 2.45 4.97 -12.07
C LYS A 120 2.99 4.01 -13.13
N VAL A 121 3.41 2.80 -12.72
CA VAL A 121 4.05 1.84 -13.64
C VAL A 121 3.06 0.99 -14.42
N THR A 122 1.81 0.87 -13.94
CA THR A 122 0.78 0.06 -14.59
C THR A 122 -0.19 0.89 -15.43
N GLY A 123 -0.35 2.17 -15.12
CA GLY A 123 -1.37 3.04 -15.69
C GLY A 123 -2.79 2.66 -15.26
N LYS A 124 -2.94 1.87 -14.19
CA LYS A 124 -4.21 1.37 -13.64
C LYS A 124 -4.31 1.75 -12.18
N THR A 125 -5.53 1.86 -11.66
CA THR A 125 -5.73 1.94 -10.22
C THR A 125 -5.22 0.65 -9.54
N LEU A 126 -4.90 0.73 -8.24
CA LEU A 126 -4.48 -0.45 -7.49
C LEU A 126 -5.58 -1.53 -7.52
N SER A 127 -6.85 -1.15 -7.45
CA SER A 127 -8.02 -2.04 -7.52
C SER A 127 -8.09 -2.76 -8.86
N GLU A 128 -7.96 -2.05 -9.97
CA GLU A 128 -7.99 -2.64 -11.33
C GLU A 128 -6.85 -3.63 -11.53
N TYR A 129 -5.64 -3.22 -11.14
CA TYR A 129 -4.46 -4.07 -11.27
C TYR A 129 -4.56 -5.32 -10.39
N THR A 130 -5.00 -5.17 -9.13
CA THR A 130 -5.24 -6.29 -8.21
C THR A 130 -6.32 -7.23 -8.73
N SER A 131 -7.42 -6.69 -9.27
CA SER A 131 -8.50 -7.51 -9.86
C SER A 131 -7.99 -8.36 -11.00
N GLU A 132 -7.21 -7.77 -11.93
CA GLU A 132 -6.71 -8.45 -13.12
C GLU A 132 -5.64 -9.51 -12.79
N LYS A 133 -4.68 -9.16 -11.93
CA LYS A 133 -3.46 -9.94 -11.76
C LYS A 133 -3.47 -10.87 -10.56
N LEU A 134 -4.35 -10.63 -9.60
CA LEU A 134 -4.41 -11.44 -8.38
C LEU A 134 -5.81 -11.99 -8.14
N TRP A 135 -6.84 -11.15 -7.99
CA TRP A 135 -8.13 -11.57 -7.48
C TRP A 135 -8.86 -12.55 -8.38
N LYS A 136 -8.95 -12.24 -9.67
CA LYS A 136 -9.55 -13.15 -10.66
C LYS A 136 -8.73 -14.43 -10.87
N PRO A 137 -7.40 -14.37 -11.04
CA PRO A 137 -6.57 -15.59 -11.16
C PRO A 137 -6.62 -16.51 -9.94
N LEU A 138 -6.80 -15.97 -8.73
CA LEU A 138 -7.00 -16.77 -7.51
C LEU A 138 -8.33 -17.55 -7.50
N GLY A 139 -9.22 -17.27 -8.43
CA GLY A 139 -10.56 -17.86 -8.46
C GLY A 139 -11.43 -17.37 -7.30
N ALA A 140 -11.24 -16.12 -6.85
CA ALA A 140 -12.11 -15.50 -5.86
C ALA A 140 -13.56 -15.55 -6.35
N THR A 141 -14.48 -15.89 -5.44
CA THR A 141 -15.89 -16.15 -5.79
C THR A 141 -16.78 -14.92 -5.61
N HIS A 142 -16.29 -13.91 -4.91
CA HIS A 142 -16.98 -12.65 -4.65
C HIS A 142 -16.09 -11.46 -5.00
N ASP A 143 -16.74 -10.36 -5.31
CA ASP A 143 -16.04 -9.10 -5.47
C ASP A 143 -15.39 -8.65 -4.17
N ALA A 144 -14.27 -7.98 -4.30
CA ALA A 144 -13.64 -7.26 -3.21
C ALA A 144 -13.75 -5.75 -3.44
N LEU A 145 -13.87 -5.00 -2.35
CA LEU A 145 -14.03 -3.56 -2.39
C LEU A 145 -12.86 -2.89 -1.65
N TRP A 146 -12.20 -1.95 -2.28
CA TRP A 146 -11.19 -1.13 -1.62
C TRP A 146 -11.74 0.27 -1.32
N SER A 147 -11.61 0.71 -0.07
CA SER A 147 -12.02 2.08 0.28
C SER A 147 -11.03 3.09 -0.31
N LEU A 148 -11.57 4.14 -0.91
CA LEU A 148 -10.80 5.27 -1.43
C LEU A 148 -10.72 6.39 -0.39
N ASP A 149 -9.77 7.30 -0.53
CA ASP A 149 -9.69 8.51 0.28
C ASP A 149 -10.72 9.56 -0.14
N SER A 150 -11.05 9.61 -1.43
CA SER A 150 -12.04 10.51 -2.01
C SER A 150 -12.70 9.86 -3.23
N LYS A 151 -13.71 10.52 -3.81
CA LYS A 151 -14.29 10.08 -5.08
C LYS A 151 -13.21 10.08 -6.17
N ASP A 152 -13.02 8.95 -6.82
CA ASP A 152 -11.98 8.75 -7.84
C ASP A 152 -10.54 8.99 -7.33
N GLY A 153 -10.37 8.88 -6.00
CA GLY A 153 -9.10 9.07 -5.30
C GLY A 153 -8.25 7.81 -5.20
N LEU A 154 -7.30 7.81 -4.28
CA LEU A 154 -6.35 6.73 -4.08
C LEU A 154 -6.91 5.67 -3.11
N GLU A 155 -6.67 4.40 -3.39
CA GLU A 155 -6.99 3.32 -2.48
C GLU A 155 -6.22 3.46 -1.16
N LYS A 156 -6.92 3.24 -0.03
CA LYS A 156 -6.30 3.15 1.29
C LYS A 156 -5.51 1.85 1.39
N ALA A 157 -4.37 1.80 0.70
CA ALA A 157 -3.55 0.62 0.45
C ALA A 157 -3.01 -0.07 1.70
N TYR A 158 -3.05 0.59 2.84
CA TYR A 158 -2.62 0.09 4.15
C TYR A 158 -3.72 -0.64 4.91
N CYS A 159 -4.99 -0.55 4.46
CA CYS A 159 -6.17 -1.15 5.09
C CYS A 159 -7.31 -1.31 4.07
N CYS A 160 -8.49 -1.57 4.60
CA CYS A 160 -9.76 -1.19 3.99
C CYS A 160 -10.05 -1.89 2.65
N PHE A 161 -9.40 -3.03 2.43
CA PHE A 161 -9.77 -4.03 1.44
C PHE A 161 -10.79 -4.97 2.08
N ASN A 162 -11.97 -5.08 1.51
CA ASN A 162 -13.12 -5.77 2.10
C ASN A 162 -13.53 -6.94 1.22
N SER A 163 -13.61 -8.10 1.80
CA SER A 163 -14.11 -9.32 1.16
C SER A 163 -14.52 -10.35 2.22
N ASN A 164 -14.83 -11.57 1.82
CA ASN A 164 -15.19 -12.65 2.72
C ASN A 164 -13.98 -13.51 3.13
N ALA A 165 -14.14 -14.29 4.21
CA ALA A 165 -13.06 -15.11 4.78
C ALA A 165 -12.54 -16.19 3.81
N ARG A 166 -13.40 -16.75 2.95
CA ARG A 166 -13.00 -17.78 1.98
C ARG A 166 -12.07 -17.23 0.92
N ASP A 167 -12.39 -16.06 0.38
CA ASP A 167 -11.56 -15.44 -0.64
C ASP A 167 -10.25 -14.91 -0.05
N PHE A 168 -10.26 -14.42 1.21
CA PHE A 168 -9.01 -14.12 1.93
C PHE A 168 -8.13 -15.36 2.15
N SER A 169 -8.72 -16.54 2.43
CA SER A 169 -7.94 -17.76 2.61
C SER A 169 -7.18 -18.18 1.35
N ARG A 170 -7.66 -17.82 0.16
CA ARG A 170 -6.98 -18.08 -1.11
C ARG A 170 -5.65 -17.34 -1.20
N ILE A 171 -5.59 -16.10 -0.67
CA ILE A 171 -4.33 -15.36 -0.57
C ILE A 171 -3.34 -16.11 0.33
N GLY A 172 -3.80 -16.63 1.48
CA GLY A 172 -2.96 -17.45 2.36
C GLY A 172 -2.44 -18.74 1.73
N SER A 173 -3.15 -19.26 0.73
CA SER A 173 -2.73 -20.48 0.00
C SER A 173 -1.61 -20.24 -1.02
N LEU A 174 -1.18 -19.00 -1.24
CA LEU A 174 -0.02 -18.66 -2.09
C LEU A 174 1.31 -18.87 -1.36
N TYR A 175 1.29 -19.00 -0.03
CA TYR A 175 2.44 -19.20 0.85
C TYR A 175 2.46 -20.61 1.44
#